data_65c3f71410ed3f74e7f6f7a7af8053ac
#
_entry.id   65c3f71410ed3f74e7f6f7a7af8053ac
#
_cell.length_a   1.000
_cell.length_b   1.000
_cell.length_c   1.000
_cell.angle_alpha   90.00
_cell.angle_beta   90.00
_cell.angle_gamma   90.00
#
_symmetry.space_group_name_H-M   'P 1'
#
loop_
_entity.id
_entity.type
_entity.pdbx_description
1 polymer ?
#
loop_
_entity_poly.entity_id
_entity_poly.type
_entity_poly.pdbx_seq_one_letter_code
_entity_poly.pdbx_strand_id
1 'polypeptide(L)'
;ANLEAFEMLPFPSADKEVVLEQATYILEAPRLLGGYMLEREMSNIFNNVVVDGENLRSRIDDAVKIVNRETNRKLEEFGFIDSDGNIIKEYIVPSVDTVREILGR
;
A
#
# COMPACT_ATOMS: atom_id res chain seq x y z
N ALA A 1 5.89 13.24 -9.04
CA ALA A 1 6.34 14.59 -8.71
C ALA A 1 7.15 15.18 -9.86
N ASN A 2 7.02 16.48 -10.11
CA ASN A 2 7.78 17.17 -11.14
C ASN A 2 9.12 17.64 -10.57
N LEU A 3 10.20 16.89 -10.83
CA LEU A 3 11.55 17.19 -10.34
C LEU A 3 12.11 18.48 -10.95
N GLU A 4 11.76 18.79 -12.19
CA GLU A 4 12.16 20.02 -12.87
C GLU A 4 11.59 21.26 -12.17
N ALA A 5 10.31 21.22 -11.80
CA ALA A 5 9.67 22.26 -11.02
C ALA A 5 10.29 22.39 -9.62
N PHE A 6 10.68 21.27 -9.00
CA PHE A 6 11.35 21.28 -7.70
C PHE A 6 12.70 21.98 -7.77
N GLU A 7 13.50 21.78 -8.83
CA GLU A 7 14.78 22.45 -9.02
C GLU A 7 14.67 23.97 -9.10
N MET A 8 13.51 24.49 -9.52
CA MET A 8 13.21 25.92 -9.61
C MET A 8 12.81 26.55 -8.28
N LEU A 9 12.58 25.76 -7.23
CA LEU A 9 12.19 26.27 -5.92
C LEU A 9 13.38 26.92 -5.19
N PRO A 10 13.13 27.98 -4.37
CA PRO A 10 14.18 28.75 -3.70
C PRO A 10 14.73 28.07 -2.43
N PHE A 11 15.08 26.77 -2.53
CA PHE A 11 15.73 26.05 -1.44
C PHE A 11 17.26 26.09 -1.59
N PRO A 12 18.02 25.97 -0.49
CA PRO A 12 19.48 25.81 -0.55
C PRO A 12 19.88 24.61 -1.41
N SER A 13 20.97 24.75 -2.19
CA SER A 13 21.43 23.71 -3.11
C SER A 13 21.73 22.38 -2.41
N ALA A 14 22.30 22.43 -1.20
CA ALA A 14 22.59 21.24 -0.40
C ALA A 14 21.31 20.47 -0.03
N ASP A 15 20.22 21.16 0.29
CA ASP A 15 18.94 20.54 0.60
C ASP A 15 18.31 19.94 -0.64
N LYS A 16 18.41 20.62 -1.78
CA LYS A 16 17.92 20.10 -3.08
C LYS A 16 18.65 18.81 -3.48
N GLU A 17 19.96 18.76 -3.31
CA GLU A 17 20.76 17.56 -3.62
C GLU A 17 20.29 16.36 -2.81
N VAL A 18 20.05 16.52 -1.51
CA VAL A 18 19.55 15.44 -0.65
C VAL A 18 18.18 14.95 -1.10
N VAL A 19 17.25 15.85 -1.41
CA VAL A 19 15.90 15.49 -1.85
C VAL A 19 15.93 14.77 -3.22
N LEU A 20 16.73 15.27 -4.16
CA LEU A 20 16.88 14.66 -5.48
C LEU A 20 17.54 13.28 -5.39
N GLU A 21 18.54 13.11 -4.53
CA GLU A 21 19.13 11.80 -4.27
C GLU A 21 18.09 10.82 -3.70
N GLN A 22 17.34 11.23 -2.69
CA GLN A 22 16.28 10.41 -2.10
C GLN A 22 15.19 10.06 -3.10
N ALA A 23 14.84 10.97 -4.02
CA ALA A 23 13.86 10.71 -5.07
C ALA A 23 14.24 9.52 -5.97
N THR A 24 15.52 9.20 -6.11
CA THR A 24 15.99 8.04 -6.90
C THR A 24 15.65 6.69 -6.23
N TYR A 25 15.43 6.68 -4.92
CA TYR A 25 15.11 5.49 -4.13
C TYR A 25 13.61 5.32 -3.86
N ILE A 26 12.79 6.30 -4.21
CA ILE A 26 11.34 6.24 -3.95
C ILE A 26 10.69 5.20 -4.85
N LEU A 27 9.96 4.31 -4.21
CA LEU A 27 9.07 3.33 -4.84
C LEU A 27 7.69 3.44 -4.22
N GLU A 28 6.65 3.44 -5.05
CA GLU A 28 5.29 3.28 -4.55
C GLU A 28 5.04 1.84 -4.11
N ALA A 29 4.27 1.66 -3.04
CA ALA A 29 3.75 0.36 -2.70
C ALA A 29 2.78 -0.11 -3.80
N PRO A 30 2.81 -1.39 -4.20
CA PRO A 30 1.86 -1.91 -5.16
C PRO A 30 0.42 -1.70 -4.70
N ARG A 31 -0.46 -1.30 -5.60
CA ARG A 31 -1.88 -1.17 -5.31
C ARG A 31 -2.56 -2.52 -5.43
N LEU A 32 -3.11 -3.00 -4.33
CA LEU A 32 -3.82 -4.27 -4.24
C LEU A 32 -5.33 -4.05 -4.11
N LEU A 33 -6.12 -5.01 -4.55
CA LEU A 33 -7.54 -5.04 -4.23
C LEU A 33 -7.69 -5.15 -2.71
N GLY A 34 -8.44 -4.22 -2.11
CA GLY A 34 -8.57 -4.16 -0.66
C GLY A 34 -7.42 -3.46 0.08
N GLY A 35 -6.42 -2.92 -0.62
CA GLY A 35 -5.28 -2.22 -0.02
C GLY A 35 -5.68 -1.02 0.83
N TYR A 36 -6.74 -0.31 0.47
CA TYR A 36 -7.29 0.78 1.29
C TYR A 36 -7.76 0.30 2.67
N MET A 37 -8.28 -0.93 2.76
CA MET A 37 -8.67 -1.52 4.04
C MET A 37 -7.43 -1.88 4.88
N LEU A 38 -6.35 -2.33 4.25
CA LEU A 38 -5.09 -2.59 4.94
C LEU A 38 -4.54 -1.32 5.61
N GLU A 39 -4.49 -0.22 4.89
CA GLU A 39 -4.03 1.06 5.44
C GLU A 39 -4.90 1.52 6.62
N ARG A 40 -6.21 1.40 6.48
CA ARG A 40 -7.17 1.71 7.55
C ARG A 40 -6.94 0.85 8.78
N GLU A 41 -6.81 -0.46 8.61
CA GLU A 41 -6.62 -1.38 9.73
C GLU A 41 -5.24 -1.21 10.40
N MET A 42 -4.20 -0.87 9.67
CA MET A 42 -2.90 -0.53 10.26
C MET A 42 -2.99 0.69 11.17
N SER A 43 -3.72 1.72 10.77
CA SER A 43 -3.99 2.90 11.60
C SER A 43 -4.79 2.54 12.85
N ASN A 44 -5.80 1.68 12.71
CA ASN A 44 -6.60 1.20 13.83
C ASN A 44 -5.77 0.39 14.83
N ILE A 45 -4.90 -0.51 14.34
CA ILE A 45 -3.98 -1.28 15.19
C ILE A 45 -3.09 -0.34 16.01
N PHE A 46 -2.49 0.66 15.34
CA PHE A 46 -1.65 1.63 16.02
C PHE A 46 -2.39 2.34 17.15
N ASN A 47 -3.58 2.86 16.87
CA ASN A 47 -4.37 3.55 17.89
C ASN A 47 -4.78 2.62 19.05
N ASN A 48 -5.26 1.42 18.75
CA ASN A 48 -5.71 0.48 19.75
C ASN A 48 -4.57 -0.02 20.65
N VAL A 49 -3.39 -0.23 20.09
CA VAL A 49 -2.24 -0.75 20.85
C VAL A 49 -1.47 0.36 21.55
N VAL A 50 -1.12 1.43 20.84
CA VAL A 50 -0.27 2.50 21.37
C VAL A 50 -1.06 3.45 22.28
N VAL A 51 -2.27 3.82 21.88
CA VAL A 51 -3.09 4.77 22.67
C VAL A 51 -3.91 4.05 23.74
N ASP A 52 -4.61 2.98 23.37
CA ASP A 52 -5.55 2.29 24.26
C ASP A 52 -4.92 1.12 25.04
N GLY A 53 -3.69 0.74 24.72
CA GLY A 53 -2.94 -0.32 25.42
C GLY A 53 -3.46 -1.75 25.18
N GLU A 54 -4.17 -1.98 24.07
CA GLU A 54 -4.69 -3.30 23.72
C GLU A 54 -3.58 -4.26 23.23
N ASN A 55 -3.88 -5.55 23.21
CA ASN A 55 -2.94 -6.58 22.80
C ASN A 55 -2.66 -6.53 21.28
N LEU A 56 -1.40 -6.32 20.91
CA LEU A 56 -0.98 -6.21 19.50
C LEU A 56 -1.37 -7.44 18.66
N ARG A 57 -1.10 -8.64 19.16
CA ARG A 57 -1.37 -9.88 18.42
C ARG A 57 -2.85 -10.05 18.12
N SER A 58 -3.68 -9.82 19.12
CA SER A 58 -5.14 -9.88 18.97
C SER A 58 -5.65 -8.89 17.93
N ARG A 59 -5.12 -7.66 17.95
CA ARG A 59 -5.52 -6.62 16.97
C ARG A 59 -5.08 -6.97 15.55
N ILE A 60 -3.88 -7.54 15.37
CA ILE A 60 -3.42 -8.02 14.07
C ILE A 60 -4.30 -9.16 13.56
N ASP A 61 -4.63 -10.13 14.38
CA ASP A 61 -5.48 -11.26 13.98
C ASP A 61 -6.89 -10.80 13.56
N ASP A 62 -7.46 -9.83 14.25
CA ASP A 62 -8.75 -9.23 13.86
C ASP A 62 -8.64 -8.45 12.55
N ALA A 63 -7.59 -7.67 12.37
CA ALA A 63 -7.34 -6.90 11.16
C ALA A 63 -7.19 -7.80 9.93
N VAL A 64 -6.47 -8.91 10.05
CA VAL A 64 -6.30 -9.89 8.96
C VAL A 64 -7.67 -10.43 8.49
N LYS A 65 -8.56 -10.74 9.41
CA LYS A 65 -9.92 -11.19 9.06
C LYS A 65 -10.71 -10.13 8.29
N ILE A 66 -10.61 -8.87 8.73
CA ILE A 66 -11.30 -7.74 8.10
C ILE A 66 -10.73 -7.49 6.69
N VAL A 67 -9.40 -7.44 6.56
CA VAL A 67 -8.73 -7.23 5.26
C VAL A 67 -9.05 -8.36 4.29
N ASN A 68 -8.99 -9.61 4.73
CA ASN A 68 -9.30 -10.77 3.87
C ASN A 68 -10.75 -10.76 3.40
N ARG A 69 -11.68 -10.41 4.28
CA ARG A 69 -13.10 -10.28 3.92
C ARG A 69 -13.30 -9.23 2.83
N GLU A 70 -12.69 -8.08 2.98
CA GLU A 70 -12.81 -6.99 2.02
C GLU A 70 -12.11 -7.32 0.70
N THR A 71 -10.95 -7.96 0.75
CA THR A 71 -10.24 -8.43 -0.43
C THR A 71 -11.09 -9.43 -1.22
N ASN A 72 -11.71 -10.41 -0.55
CA ASN A 72 -12.60 -11.37 -1.19
C ASN A 72 -13.82 -10.69 -1.81
N ARG A 73 -14.41 -9.72 -1.12
CA ARG A 73 -15.52 -8.94 -1.65
C ARG A 73 -15.12 -8.20 -2.93
N LYS A 74 -13.94 -7.61 -2.96
CA LYS A 74 -13.42 -6.93 -4.16
C LYS A 74 -13.08 -7.90 -5.29
N LEU A 75 -12.52 -9.05 -5.00
CA LEU A 75 -12.27 -10.09 -6.00
C LEU A 75 -13.56 -10.56 -6.66
N GLU A 76 -14.64 -10.73 -5.90
CA GLU A 76 -15.96 -11.05 -6.42
C GLU A 76 -16.53 -9.90 -7.26
N GLU A 77 -16.48 -8.67 -6.76
CA GLU A 77 -16.95 -7.46 -7.44
C GLU A 77 -16.31 -7.28 -8.83
N PHE A 78 -15.01 -7.56 -8.93
CA PHE A 78 -14.25 -7.43 -10.18
C PHE A 78 -14.22 -8.71 -11.03
N GLY A 79 -14.93 -9.77 -10.62
CA GLY A 79 -15.12 -10.98 -11.42
C GLY A 79 -13.94 -11.95 -11.41
N PHE A 80 -13.06 -11.90 -10.40
CA PHE A 80 -11.96 -12.86 -10.24
C PHE A 80 -12.40 -14.14 -9.55
N ILE A 81 -13.39 -14.06 -8.66
CA ILE A 81 -14.02 -15.20 -8.00
C ILE A 81 -15.55 -15.11 -8.12
N ASP A 82 -16.23 -16.24 -7.97
CA ASP A 82 -17.69 -16.28 -7.89
C ASP A 82 -18.18 -16.11 -6.43
N SER A 83 -19.50 -16.14 -6.23
CA SER A 83 -20.12 -16.00 -4.90
C SER A 83 -19.78 -17.14 -3.94
N ASP A 84 -19.36 -18.29 -4.46
CA ASP A 84 -18.95 -19.46 -3.68
C ASP A 84 -17.45 -19.50 -3.40
N GLY A 85 -16.72 -18.49 -3.90
CA GLY A 85 -15.27 -18.37 -3.73
C GLY A 85 -14.44 -19.15 -4.75
N ASN A 86 -15.05 -19.69 -5.81
CA ASN A 86 -14.32 -20.38 -6.87
C ASN A 86 -13.64 -19.39 -7.80
N ILE A 87 -12.42 -19.71 -8.22
CA ILE A 87 -11.64 -18.85 -9.12
C ILE A 87 -12.23 -18.90 -10.53
N ILE A 88 -12.65 -17.73 -11.03
CA ILE A 88 -13.10 -17.53 -12.41
C ILE A 88 -11.92 -17.10 -13.28
N LYS A 89 -11.09 -16.19 -12.75
CA LYS A 89 -9.95 -15.58 -13.43
C LYS A 89 -8.81 -15.40 -12.44
N GLU A 90 -7.61 -15.72 -12.87
CA GLU A 90 -6.42 -15.51 -12.04
C GLU A 90 -6.21 -14.03 -11.75
N TYR A 91 -6.03 -13.70 -10.47
CA TYR A 91 -5.60 -12.39 -10.02
C TYR A 91 -4.09 -12.39 -9.81
N ILE A 92 -3.37 -11.64 -10.65
CA ILE A 92 -1.93 -11.50 -10.54
C ILE A 92 -1.64 -10.39 -9.53
N VAL A 93 -1.07 -10.77 -8.39
CA VAL A 93 -0.71 -9.82 -7.34
C VAL A 93 0.49 -8.98 -7.80
N PRO A 94 0.36 -7.65 -7.91
CA PRO A 94 1.49 -6.81 -8.24
C PRO A 94 2.55 -6.85 -7.12
N SER A 95 3.81 -6.91 -7.51
CA SER A 95 4.95 -6.92 -6.61
C SER A 95 5.75 -5.63 -6.69
N VAL A 96 6.72 -5.46 -5.78
CA VAL A 96 7.68 -4.35 -5.85
C VAL A 96 8.49 -4.40 -7.14
N ASP A 97 8.81 -5.60 -7.63
CA ASP A 97 9.55 -5.76 -8.89
C ASP A 97 8.73 -5.27 -10.08
N THR A 98 7.42 -5.54 -10.10
CA THR A 98 6.49 -4.98 -11.10
C THR A 98 6.52 -3.45 -11.10
N VAL A 99 6.52 -2.84 -9.92
CA VAL A 99 6.61 -1.37 -9.80
C VAL A 99 7.95 -0.85 -10.30
N ARG A 100 9.04 -1.53 -9.98
CA ARG A 100 10.39 -1.18 -10.49
C ARG A 100 10.47 -1.24 -12.00
N GLU A 101 9.93 -2.27 -12.62
CA GLU A 101 9.88 -2.42 -14.07
C GLU A 101 9.12 -1.27 -14.74
N ILE A 102 7.93 -0.93 -14.22
CA ILE A 102 7.11 0.17 -14.73
C ILE A 102 7.84 1.51 -14.60
N LEU A 103 8.54 1.74 -13.50
CA LEU A 103 9.29 2.98 -13.25
C LEU A 103 10.67 3.00 -13.93
N GLY A 104 11.13 1.89 -14.51
CA GLY A 104 12.46 1.78 -15.10
C GLY A 104 13.60 1.82 -14.08
N ARG A 105 13.40 1.29 -12.93
CA ARG A 105 14.35 1.34 -11.79
C ARG A 105 14.90 -0.01 -11.39
#